data_dfc4f849de74fed6e714ef449419475a
#
_entry.id   dfc4f849de74fed6e714ef449419475a
#
_cell.length_a   1.000
_cell.length_b   1.000
_cell.length_c   1.000
_cell.angle_alpha   90.00
_cell.angle_beta   90.00
_cell.angle_gamma   90.00
#
_symmetry.space_group_name_H-M   'P 1'
#
loop_
_entity.id
_entity.type
_entity.pdbx_description
1 polymer ?
#
loop_
_entity_poly.entity_id
_entity_poly.type
_entity_poly.pdbx_seq_one_letter_code
_entity_poly.pdbx_strand_id
1 'polypeptide(L)'
;SRFFVLLILVFSFSFNSFSQEVDIAKGKSLFNANCAACHKLNKNLIGPALAGVSAKYEKEWLYTWIKNSNALIKSGDERAVAIWEEWNKAAMNAFPQLSNMDIDNILAYTDYVPEPVAVAATAVPSAQAPTSGSVSTDIVLVILILVLCILLTMLFMVNKTLKAIAIKNGVIKS
;
A
#
# COMPACT_ATOMS: atom_id res chain seq x y z
N SER A 1 5.78 36.43 16.21
CA SER A 1 6.93 35.73 15.63
C SER A 1 7.22 34.37 16.28
N ARG A 2 7.23 34.25 17.63
CA ARG A 2 7.48 32.98 18.35
C ARG A 2 6.37 31.93 18.14
N PHE A 3 5.12 32.37 17.97
CA PHE A 3 3.96 31.50 17.69
C PHE A 3 4.05 30.84 16.30
N PHE A 4 4.58 31.55 15.32
CA PHE A 4 4.74 31.04 13.95
C PHE A 4 5.83 29.96 13.88
N VAL A 5 6.90 30.11 14.63
CA VAL A 5 7.99 29.11 14.73
C VAL A 5 7.52 27.83 15.40
N LEU A 6 6.70 27.92 16.45
CA LEU A 6 6.08 26.77 17.12
C LEU A 6 5.10 26.02 16.20
N LEU A 7 4.35 26.74 15.38
CA LEU A 7 3.40 26.15 14.42
C LEU A 7 4.11 25.41 13.30
N ILE A 8 5.25 25.94 12.81
CA ILE A 8 6.11 25.28 11.82
C ILE A 8 6.76 24.02 12.40
N LEU A 9 7.22 24.06 13.67
CA LEU A 9 7.81 22.90 14.36
C LEU A 9 6.81 21.76 14.56
N VAL A 10 5.56 22.07 14.89
CA VAL A 10 4.49 21.06 15.03
C VAL A 10 4.11 20.47 13.67
N PHE A 11 4.12 21.28 12.60
CA PHE A 11 3.81 20.80 11.25
C PHE A 11 4.92 19.91 10.66
N SER A 12 6.17 20.13 11.05
CA SER A 12 7.33 19.34 10.60
C SER A 12 7.38 17.93 11.19
N PHE A 13 6.65 17.66 12.28
CA PHE A 13 6.67 16.35 12.95
C PHE A 13 5.63 15.34 12.44
N SER A 14 4.78 15.75 11.48
CA SER A 14 3.67 14.92 10.98
C SER A 14 3.97 14.15 9.69
N PHE A 15 5.22 14.11 9.22
CA PHE A 15 5.62 13.16 8.17
C PHE A 15 5.81 11.78 8.79
N ASN A 16 4.71 11.14 9.20
CA ASN A 16 4.71 9.71 9.37
C ASN A 16 5.07 9.09 8.02
N SER A 17 6.25 8.51 7.92
CA SER A 17 6.58 7.59 6.83
C SER A 17 5.52 6.49 6.87
N PHE A 18 4.54 6.58 6.00
CA PHE A 18 3.59 5.50 5.76
C PHE A 18 4.41 4.36 5.12
N SER A 19 4.98 3.52 5.98
CA SER A 19 5.53 2.24 5.55
C SER A 19 4.36 1.44 5.03
N GLN A 20 4.30 1.28 3.72
CA GLN A 20 3.24 0.54 3.07
C GLN A 20 3.46 -0.93 3.42
N GLU A 21 2.67 -1.42 4.37
CA GLU A 21 2.72 -2.81 4.82
C GLU A 21 2.24 -3.74 3.70
N VAL A 22 2.92 -4.88 3.57
CA VAL A 22 2.61 -5.89 2.57
C VAL A 22 1.31 -6.59 2.93
N ASP A 23 0.38 -6.68 1.98
CA ASP A 23 -0.94 -7.29 2.15
C ASP A 23 -0.99 -8.66 1.45
N ILE A 24 -0.94 -9.73 2.25
CA ILE A 24 -1.00 -11.13 1.78
C ILE A 24 -2.35 -11.46 1.13
N ALA A 25 -3.46 -10.90 1.61
CA ALA A 25 -4.78 -11.15 1.05
C ALA A 25 -4.92 -10.53 -0.35
N LYS A 26 -4.42 -9.31 -0.52
CA LYS A 26 -4.28 -8.65 -1.82
C LYS A 26 -3.34 -9.45 -2.74
N GLY A 27 -2.22 -9.93 -2.21
CA GLY A 27 -1.27 -10.78 -2.92
C GLY A 27 -1.90 -12.05 -3.46
N LYS A 28 -2.71 -12.75 -2.64
CA LYS A 28 -3.50 -13.91 -3.06
C LYS A 28 -4.46 -13.59 -4.19
N SER A 29 -5.17 -12.48 -4.10
CA SER A 29 -6.10 -12.05 -5.14
C SER A 29 -5.37 -11.78 -6.47
N LEU A 30 -4.27 -11.02 -6.42
CA LEU A 30 -3.43 -10.73 -7.59
C LEU A 30 -2.81 -11.98 -8.20
N PHE A 31 -2.31 -12.91 -7.36
CA PHE A 31 -1.79 -14.20 -7.80
C PHE A 31 -2.85 -15.00 -8.54
N ASN A 32 -4.05 -15.11 -8.00
CA ASN A 32 -5.14 -15.85 -8.63
C ASN A 32 -5.54 -15.24 -9.98
N ALA A 33 -5.55 -13.93 -10.09
CA ALA A 33 -5.93 -13.22 -11.30
C ALA A 33 -4.86 -13.30 -12.42
N ASN A 34 -3.58 -13.29 -12.07
CA ASN A 34 -2.50 -13.11 -13.03
C ASN A 34 -1.58 -14.32 -13.18
N CYS A 35 -1.40 -15.14 -12.16
CA CYS A 35 -0.35 -16.16 -12.09
C CYS A 35 -0.89 -17.59 -12.05
N ALA A 36 -2.05 -17.82 -11.41
CA ALA A 36 -2.56 -19.15 -11.06
C ALA A 36 -2.95 -20.01 -12.26
N ALA A 37 -3.12 -19.41 -13.44
CA ALA A 37 -3.38 -20.15 -14.69
C ALA A 37 -2.17 -21.00 -15.11
N CYS A 38 -0.94 -20.49 -14.87
CA CYS A 38 0.30 -21.13 -15.29
C CYS A 38 1.16 -21.63 -14.13
N HIS A 39 0.96 -21.11 -12.90
CA HIS A 39 1.75 -21.45 -11.72
C HIS A 39 0.90 -21.96 -10.57
N LYS A 40 1.52 -22.81 -9.74
CA LYS A 40 1.01 -23.20 -8.42
C LYS A 40 2.07 -22.92 -7.37
N LEU A 41 1.67 -22.88 -6.10
CA LEU A 41 2.64 -22.66 -5.01
C LEU A 41 3.56 -23.89 -4.88
N ASN A 42 3.01 -25.08 -4.71
CA ASN A 42 3.73 -26.29 -4.29
C ASN A 42 3.94 -27.34 -5.38
N LYS A 43 3.62 -27.03 -6.64
CA LYS A 43 3.82 -27.95 -7.76
C LYS A 43 4.00 -27.20 -9.07
N ASN A 44 4.75 -27.80 -9.97
CA ASN A 44 4.89 -27.32 -11.34
C ASN A 44 3.57 -27.49 -12.10
N LEU A 45 3.29 -26.58 -13.01
CA LEU A 45 2.18 -26.65 -13.95
C LEU A 45 2.72 -26.34 -15.36
N ILE A 46 2.32 -25.26 -16.00
CA ILE A 46 2.96 -24.74 -17.23
C ILE A 46 4.30 -24.09 -16.88
N GLY A 47 4.35 -23.40 -15.74
CA GLY A 47 5.55 -22.84 -15.18
C GLY A 47 5.93 -23.49 -13.82
N PRO A 48 7.05 -23.06 -13.22
CA PRO A 48 7.53 -23.58 -11.95
C PRO A 48 6.59 -23.32 -10.77
N ALA A 49 6.77 -24.13 -9.72
CA ALA A 49 6.20 -23.84 -8.40
C ALA A 49 6.81 -22.55 -7.85
N LEU A 50 5.97 -21.69 -7.25
CA LEU A 50 6.37 -20.35 -6.80
C LEU A 50 6.52 -20.22 -5.28
N ALA A 51 6.29 -21.27 -4.48
CA ALA A 51 6.52 -21.20 -3.04
C ALA A 51 7.99 -20.87 -2.74
N GLY A 52 8.22 -19.83 -1.94
CA GLY A 52 9.55 -19.40 -1.56
C GLY A 52 10.41 -18.82 -2.69
N VAL A 53 9.79 -18.32 -3.76
CA VAL A 53 10.52 -17.78 -4.92
C VAL A 53 11.35 -16.54 -4.57
N SER A 54 10.92 -15.74 -3.60
CA SER A 54 11.64 -14.54 -3.15
C SER A 54 12.97 -14.86 -2.45
N ALA A 55 13.12 -16.07 -1.91
CA ALA A 55 14.38 -16.53 -1.34
C ALA A 55 15.41 -16.96 -2.40
N LYS A 56 14.98 -17.18 -3.65
CA LYS A 56 15.84 -17.67 -4.75
C LYS A 56 16.42 -16.54 -5.60
N TYR A 57 15.72 -15.41 -5.68
CA TYR A 57 16.06 -14.33 -6.60
C TYR A 57 15.97 -12.98 -5.88
N GLU A 58 16.82 -12.04 -6.27
CA GLU A 58 16.77 -10.66 -5.77
C GLU A 58 15.45 -9.98 -6.17
N LYS A 59 14.94 -9.16 -5.28
CA LYS A 59 13.65 -8.49 -5.41
C LYS A 59 13.55 -7.63 -6.66
N GLU A 60 14.58 -6.85 -6.95
CA GLU A 60 14.67 -5.98 -8.12
C GLU A 60 14.68 -6.77 -9.43
N TRP A 61 15.34 -7.93 -9.42
CA TRP A 61 15.34 -8.83 -10.56
C TRP A 61 13.93 -9.42 -10.78
N LEU A 62 13.24 -9.83 -9.70
CA LEU A 62 11.86 -10.32 -9.76
C LEU A 62 10.90 -9.26 -10.29
N TYR A 63 11.05 -8.00 -9.93
CA TYR A 63 10.24 -6.91 -10.49
C TYR A 63 10.40 -6.83 -12.01
N THR A 64 11.63 -6.88 -12.49
CA THR A 64 11.93 -6.80 -13.92
C THR A 64 11.42 -8.03 -14.66
N TRP A 65 11.65 -9.22 -14.10
CA TRP A 65 11.21 -10.49 -14.64
C TRP A 65 9.68 -10.56 -14.76
N ILE A 66 8.95 -10.26 -13.70
CA ILE A 66 7.49 -10.33 -13.69
C ILE A 66 6.87 -9.30 -14.63
N LYS A 67 7.40 -8.08 -14.64
CA LYS A 67 6.88 -7.04 -15.54
C LYS A 67 7.11 -7.35 -17.01
N ASN A 68 8.26 -7.89 -17.37
CA ASN A 68 8.54 -8.27 -18.76
C ASN A 68 9.71 -9.27 -18.88
N SER A 69 9.45 -10.55 -18.65
CA SER A 69 10.43 -11.62 -18.79
C SER A 69 11.05 -11.69 -20.20
N ASN A 70 10.25 -11.46 -21.25
CA ASN A 70 10.75 -11.51 -22.63
C ASN A 70 11.80 -10.42 -22.92
N ALA A 71 11.65 -9.23 -22.34
CA ALA A 71 12.66 -8.18 -22.47
C ALA A 71 13.97 -8.59 -21.79
N LEU A 72 13.88 -9.20 -20.61
CA LEU A 72 15.04 -9.64 -19.84
C LEU A 72 15.78 -10.80 -20.53
N ILE A 73 15.05 -11.76 -21.12
CA ILE A 73 15.63 -12.84 -21.95
C ILE A 73 16.35 -12.25 -23.17
N LYS A 74 15.71 -11.31 -23.88
CA LYS A 74 16.30 -10.67 -25.07
C LYS A 74 17.53 -9.82 -24.75
N SER A 75 17.65 -9.30 -23.55
CA SER A 75 18.85 -8.57 -23.12
C SER A 75 20.06 -9.47 -22.85
N GLY A 76 19.87 -10.79 -22.85
CA GLY A 76 20.92 -11.77 -22.57
C GLY A 76 21.21 -11.94 -21.08
N ASP A 77 20.29 -11.57 -20.18
CA ASP A 77 20.43 -11.88 -18.76
C ASP A 77 20.57 -13.41 -18.58
N GLU A 78 21.71 -13.85 -18.05
CA GLU A 78 22.07 -15.26 -17.97
C GLU A 78 21.02 -16.09 -17.21
N ARG A 79 20.50 -15.54 -16.12
CA ARG A 79 19.50 -16.20 -15.27
C ARG A 79 18.15 -16.31 -15.99
N ALA A 80 17.74 -15.25 -16.68
CA ALA A 80 16.51 -15.23 -17.45
C ALA A 80 16.54 -16.22 -18.60
N VAL A 81 17.66 -16.29 -19.32
CA VAL A 81 17.87 -17.25 -20.42
C VAL A 81 17.88 -18.68 -19.88
N ALA A 82 18.59 -18.96 -18.78
CA ALA A 82 18.66 -20.28 -18.18
C ALA A 82 17.26 -20.80 -17.76
N ILE A 83 16.46 -19.96 -17.08
CA ILE A 83 15.08 -20.31 -16.68
C ILE A 83 14.21 -20.57 -17.91
N TRP A 84 14.32 -19.73 -18.93
CA TRP A 84 13.54 -19.89 -20.16
C TRP A 84 13.87 -21.19 -20.88
N GLU A 85 15.16 -21.57 -20.95
CA GLU A 85 15.59 -22.84 -21.56
C GLU A 85 15.15 -24.05 -20.74
N GLU A 86 15.29 -23.99 -19.40
CA GLU A 86 14.81 -25.02 -18.47
C GLU A 86 13.32 -25.33 -18.67
N TRP A 87 12.52 -24.30 -18.96
CA TRP A 87 11.08 -24.42 -19.13
C TRP A 87 10.67 -24.51 -20.61
N ASN A 88 11.47 -25.18 -21.43
CA ASN A 88 11.19 -25.49 -22.85
C ASN A 88 10.85 -24.24 -23.69
N LYS A 89 11.48 -23.12 -23.35
CA LYS A 89 11.27 -21.82 -23.99
C LYS A 89 9.82 -21.33 -23.93
N ALA A 90 9.09 -21.77 -22.91
CA ALA A 90 7.74 -21.30 -22.65
C ALA A 90 7.73 -19.79 -22.36
N ALA A 91 6.89 -19.06 -23.08
CA ALA A 91 6.75 -17.62 -22.87
C ALA A 91 5.88 -17.34 -21.64
N MET A 92 6.38 -16.52 -20.73
CA MET A 92 5.60 -15.94 -19.66
C MET A 92 4.96 -14.62 -20.14
N ASN A 93 3.71 -14.37 -19.80
CA ASN A 93 3.06 -13.10 -20.08
C ASN A 93 3.77 -11.95 -19.37
N ALA A 94 3.76 -10.78 -20.00
CA ALA A 94 4.24 -9.56 -19.37
C ALA A 94 3.12 -8.91 -18.53
N PHE A 95 3.47 -8.37 -17.34
CA PHE A 95 2.56 -7.71 -16.45
C PHE A 95 3.02 -6.28 -16.10
N PRO A 96 3.14 -5.40 -17.11
CA PRO A 96 3.64 -4.03 -16.90
C PRO A 96 2.74 -3.16 -16.01
N GLN A 97 1.47 -3.54 -15.87
CA GLN A 97 0.48 -2.87 -15.04
C GLN A 97 0.68 -3.10 -13.54
N LEU A 98 1.43 -4.14 -13.14
CA LEU A 98 1.68 -4.41 -11.73
C LEU A 98 2.71 -3.41 -11.17
N SER A 99 2.34 -2.72 -10.10
CA SER A 99 3.29 -1.91 -9.32
C SER A 99 4.28 -2.81 -8.59
N ASN A 100 5.40 -2.25 -8.12
CA ASN A 100 6.33 -3.02 -7.27
C ASN A 100 5.64 -3.51 -6.00
N MET A 101 4.73 -2.71 -5.41
CA MET A 101 3.95 -3.11 -4.24
C MET A 101 2.98 -4.26 -4.55
N ASP A 102 2.38 -4.29 -5.73
CA ASP A 102 1.53 -5.43 -6.12
C ASP A 102 2.36 -6.71 -6.25
N ILE A 103 3.58 -6.60 -6.77
CA ILE A 103 4.52 -7.71 -6.84
C ILE A 103 4.97 -8.13 -5.43
N ASP A 104 5.26 -7.18 -4.54
CA ASP A 104 5.60 -7.46 -3.14
C ASP A 104 4.48 -8.23 -2.43
N ASN A 105 3.24 -7.82 -2.62
CA ASN A 105 2.08 -8.53 -2.08
C ASN A 105 1.97 -9.95 -2.64
N ILE A 106 2.21 -10.14 -3.96
CA ILE A 106 2.22 -11.46 -4.58
C ILE A 106 3.34 -12.32 -4.00
N LEU A 107 4.55 -11.79 -3.89
CA LEU A 107 5.71 -12.52 -3.34
C LEU A 107 5.46 -12.92 -1.89
N ALA A 108 4.94 -12.03 -1.07
CA ALA A 108 4.59 -12.37 0.31
C ALA A 108 3.52 -13.49 0.38
N TYR A 109 2.57 -13.51 -0.54
CA TYR A 109 1.62 -14.61 -0.62
C TYR A 109 2.30 -15.92 -1.05
N THR A 110 3.28 -15.88 -1.96
CA THR A 110 4.01 -17.09 -2.39
C THR A 110 4.93 -17.63 -1.31
N ASP A 111 5.39 -16.77 -0.39
CA ASP A 111 6.23 -17.15 0.75
C ASP A 111 5.40 -17.56 1.97
N TYR A 112 4.11 -17.17 1.99
CA TYR A 112 3.22 -17.54 3.06
C TYR A 112 2.91 -19.04 2.98
N VAL A 113 3.54 -19.82 3.86
CA VAL A 113 3.18 -21.22 4.11
C VAL A 113 2.08 -21.18 5.17
N PRO A 114 0.79 -21.43 4.82
CA PRO A 114 -0.22 -21.56 5.85
C PRO A 114 0.17 -22.74 6.76
N GLU A 115 0.31 -22.50 8.05
CA GLU A 115 0.34 -23.61 9.02
C GLU A 115 -0.86 -24.51 8.72
N PRO A 116 -0.70 -25.86 8.81
CA PRO A 116 -1.80 -26.76 8.59
C PRO A 116 -2.87 -26.46 9.63
N VAL A 117 -3.84 -25.65 9.25
CA VAL A 117 -5.05 -25.48 10.06
C VAL A 117 -5.72 -26.83 10.12
N ALA A 118 -5.73 -27.44 11.31
CA ALA A 118 -6.60 -28.56 11.62
C ALA A 118 -8.00 -28.14 11.20
N VAL A 119 -8.50 -28.76 10.14
CA VAL A 119 -9.85 -28.50 9.62
C VAL A 119 -10.87 -28.95 10.68
N ALA A 120 -11.24 -28.03 11.56
CA ALA A 120 -12.52 -28.10 12.23
C ALA A 120 -13.57 -27.67 11.19
N ALA A 121 -14.28 -28.64 10.68
CA ALA A 121 -15.41 -28.42 9.80
C ALA A 121 -16.47 -27.62 10.55
N THR A 122 -16.65 -26.35 10.23
CA THR A 122 -17.88 -25.61 10.56
C THR A 122 -18.10 -24.46 9.59
N ALA A 123 -19.21 -24.57 8.87
CA ALA A 123 -20.08 -23.53 8.33
C ALA A 123 -19.45 -22.40 7.46
N VAL A 124 -19.86 -22.43 6.21
CA VAL A 124 -19.84 -21.32 5.24
C VAL A 124 -20.61 -20.14 5.82
N PRO A 125 -20.05 -18.95 5.89
CA PRO A 125 -20.80 -17.71 5.82
C PRO A 125 -20.70 -17.10 4.43
N SER A 126 -21.86 -16.86 3.91
CA SER A 126 -22.27 -16.04 2.78
C SER A 126 -21.32 -14.93 2.38
N ALA A 127 -21.18 -14.78 1.06
CA ALA A 127 -20.58 -13.66 0.35
C ALA A 127 -20.96 -12.31 0.96
N GLN A 128 -19.97 -11.57 1.43
CA GLN A 128 -20.10 -10.13 1.63
C GLN A 128 -19.38 -9.42 0.48
N ALA A 129 -20.17 -8.62 -0.23
CA ALA A 129 -19.75 -7.73 -1.30
C ALA A 129 -18.66 -6.75 -0.80
N PRO A 130 -17.79 -6.25 -1.68
CA PRO A 130 -16.77 -5.28 -1.30
C PRO A 130 -17.45 -3.99 -0.88
N THR A 131 -17.39 -3.67 0.40
CA THR A 131 -17.75 -2.34 0.88
C THR A 131 -16.68 -1.36 0.37
N SER A 132 -17.16 -0.46 -0.45
CA SER A 132 -16.60 0.84 -0.82
C SER A 132 -15.75 1.44 0.31
N GLY A 133 -14.56 1.97 -0.08
CA GLY A 133 -13.56 2.53 0.80
C GLY A 133 -14.11 3.37 1.94
N SER A 134 -14.05 2.86 3.13
CA SER A 134 -14.24 3.66 4.33
C SER A 134 -12.99 4.53 4.49
N VAL A 135 -13.16 5.83 4.28
CA VAL A 135 -12.23 6.84 4.80
C VAL A 135 -12.08 6.50 6.27
N SER A 136 -10.86 6.11 6.70
CA SER A 136 -10.63 5.68 8.07
C SER A 136 -11.16 6.76 9.01
N THR A 137 -11.90 6.36 10.05
CA THR A 137 -12.46 7.27 11.07
C THR A 137 -11.42 8.25 11.60
N ASP A 138 -10.15 7.87 11.58
CA ASP A 138 -9.01 8.69 11.98
C ASP A 138 -8.79 9.90 11.06
N ILE A 139 -8.96 9.75 9.74
CA ILE A 139 -8.83 10.86 8.78
C ILE A 139 -9.97 11.86 8.96
N VAL A 140 -11.19 11.38 9.16
CA VAL A 140 -12.36 12.23 9.41
C VAL A 140 -12.18 13.00 10.72
N LEU A 141 -11.69 12.34 11.78
CA LEU A 141 -11.42 12.95 13.06
C LEU A 141 -10.35 14.04 12.96
N VAL A 142 -9.25 13.79 12.24
CA VAL A 142 -8.18 14.76 12.02
C VAL A 142 -8.68 16.00 11.27
N ILE A 143 -9.47 15.80 10.20
CA ILE A 143 -10.07 16.91 9.45
C ILE A 143 -11.01 17.74 10.35
N LEU A 144 -11.80 17.07 11.17
CA LEU A 144 -12.75 17.73 12.09
C LEU A 144 -12.02 18.57 13.13
N ILE A 145 -10.93 18.06 13.70
CA ILE A 145 -10.07 18.79 14.64
C ILE A 145 -9.41 20.00 13.95
N LEU A 146 -8.91 19.86 12.73
CA LEU A 146 -8.31 20.97 11.99
C LEU A 146 -9.32 22.08 11.70
N VAL A 147 -10.52 21.72 11.25
CA VAL A 147 -11.60 22.69 11.03
C VAL A 147 -11.98 23.41 12.30
N LEU A 148 -12.10 22.68 13.43
CA LEU A 148 -12.39 23.26 14.74
C LEU A 148 -11.31 24.24 15.19
N CYS A 149 -10.04 23.90 15.01
CA CYS A 149 -8.90 24.78 15.33
C CYS A 149 -8.92 26.06 14.49
N ILE A 150 -9.25 25.97 13.19
CA ILE A 150 -9.37 27.13 12.31
C ILE A 150 -10.51 28.03 12.77
N LEU A 151 -11.66 27.46 13.09
CA LEU A 151 -12.81 28.22 13.59
C LEU A 151 -12.50 28.94 14.91
N LEU A 152 -11.85 28.25 15.86
CA LEU A 152 -11.46 28.84 17.13
C LEU A 152 -10.44 29.99 16.95
N THR A 153 -9.48 29.84 16.05
CA THR A 153 -8.52 30.91 15.77
C THR A 153 -9.17 32.11 15.09
N MET A 154 -10.12 31.87 14.17
CA MET A 154 -10.93 32.95 13.57
C MET A 154 -11.77 33.69 14.60
N LEU A 155 -12.49 32.96 15.46
CA LEU A 155 -13.26 33.56 16.56
C LEU A 155 -12.40 34.38 17.49
N PHE A 156 -11.21 33.88 17.83
CA PHE A 156 -10.27 34.61 18.68
C PHE A 156 -9.79 35.93 18.00
N MET A 157 -9.47 35.87 16.69
CA MET A 157 -9.08 37.05 15.90
C MET A 157 -10.21 38.10 15.84
N VAL A 158 -11.44 37.63 15.51
CA VAL A 158 -12.62 38.51 15.48
C VAL A 158 -12.89 39.15 16.84
N ASN A 159 -12.83 38.38 17.92
CA ASN A 159 -13.03 38.90 19.28
C ASN A 159 -11.96 39.91 19.67
N LYS A 160 -10.70 39.69 19.28
CA LYS A 160 -9.60 40.64 19.50
C LYS A 160 -9.80 41.93 18.71
N THR A 161 -10.23 41.86 17.44
CA THR A 161 -10.49 43.04 16.61
C THR A 161 -11.70 43.83 17.13
N LEU A 162 -12.78 43.15 17.52
CA LEU A 162 -13.95 43.79 18.13
C LEU A 162 -13.61 44.52 19.42
N LYS A 163 -12.80 43.90 20.30
CA LYS A 163 -12.32 44.59 21.52
C LYS A 163 -11.48 45.82 21.17
N ALA A 164 -10.59 45.73 20.20
CA ALA A 164 -9.77 46.85 19.77
C ALA A 164 -10.63 48.04 19.24
N ILE A 165 -11.69 47.72 18.46
CA ILE A 165 -12.63 48.71 17.93
C ILE A 165 -13.48 49.32 19.05
N ALA A 166 -13.96 48.51 20.01
CA ALA A 166 -14.74 48.96 21.15
C ALA A 166 -13.96 49.90 22.05
N ILE A 167 -12.67 49.64 22.29
CA ILE A 167 -11.76 50.54 23.03
C ILE A 167 -11.55 51.83 22.24
N LYS A 168 -11.31 51.75 20.89
CA LYS A 168 -11.09 52.93 20.06
C LYS A 168 -12.33 53.84 19.98
N ASN A 169 -13.53 53.28 20.07
CA ASN A 169 -14.79 54.02 20.06
C ASN A 169 -15.29 54.46 21.46
N GLY A 170 -14.50 54.26 22.51
CA GLY A 170 -14.83 54.70 23.87
C GLY A 170 -15.98 53.93 24.54
N VAL A 171 -16.39 52.76 23.97
CA VAL A 171 -17.49 51.95 24.52
C VAL A 171 -17.04 51.11 25.69
N ILE A 172 -15.75 50.78 25.80
CA ILE A 172 -15.16 50.01 26.90
C ILE A 172 -13.89 50.73 27.37
N LYS A 173 -13.77 51.00 28.69
CA LYS A 173 -12.49 51.43 29.26
C LYS A 173 -11.52 50.26 29.35
N SER A 174 -10.24 50.53 29.06
CA SER A 174 -9.15 49.57 29.13
C SER A 174 -8.95 49.04 30.55
#